data_57c8ab896e5b9a47c371d87053bf1462
#
_entry.id   57c8ab896e5b9a47c371d87053bf1462
#
_cell.length_a   1.000
_cell.length_b   1.000
_cell.length_c   1.000
_cell.angle_alpha   90.00
_cell.angle_beta   90.00
_cell.angle_gamma   90.00
#
_symmetry.space_group_name_H-M   'P 1'
#
loop_
_entity.id
_entity.type
_entity.pdbx_description
1 polymer ?
#
loop_
_entity_poly.entity_id
_entity_poly.type
_entity_poly.pdbx_seq_one_letter_code
_entity_poly.pdbx_strand_id
1 'polypeptide(L)'
;MVASTTLARPLFAAVITITGCTSRSVDTPGTVFDRRRVEAISLLGDTLREFPLSAEVLPRYERQLAEARSAYDRTPTNADSIIWLGRRLAYLGRIREAIDVFTRGISIHPQNPWLYRHRGHRYITVREFDRAMADLERAASLVVGKPDEVEPDGQPNALNQPIGTLHSNIDYHLALAHYLKGDFERALPIYQRELDNARNDDRRVSIAYWYYLSLRRLGRADAAAGVLAPISRGMKVIENDSYLRLLLLYKGELPVDSVLVPAPGGGVMSVTYATTAYGIGIWHLLNGRDAEADQIFRRIVAGGQWGAFGYIAAEAELARRVRR
;
A
#
# COMPACT_ATOMS: atom_id res chain seq x y z
N MET A 1 -43.62 -16.64 -99.99
CA MET A 1 -42.39 -17.33 -99.55
C MET A 1 -41.47 -16.17 -99.02
N VAL A 2 -41.42 -15.96 -97.79
CA VAL A 2 -40.76 -14.79 -97.15
C VAL A 2 -39.58 -15.27 -96.37
N ALA A 3 -38.37 -14.83 -96.70
CA ALA A 3 -37.13 -15.15 -96.01
C ALA A 3 -36.98 -14.10 -94.86
N SER A 4 -36.78 -14.65 -93.65
CA SER A 4 -36.57 -13.86 -92.47
C SER A 4 -35.08 -13.78 -92.20
N THR A 5 -34.52 -12.59 -92.26
CA THR A 5 -33.12 -12.26 -91.93
C THR A 5 -33.00 -11.82 -90.49
N THR A 6 -32.26 -12.60 -89.71
CA THR A 6 -31.97 -12.30 -88.31
C THR A 6 -30.70 -11.43 -88.21
N LEU A 7 -30.83 -10.18 -87.70
CA LEU A 7 -29.71 -9.31 -87.41
C LEU A 7 -29.13 -9.60 -86.00
N ALA A 8 -27.85 -9.92 -85.95
CA ALA A 8 -27.09 -10.04 -84.73
C ALA A 8 -26.64 -8.68 -84.18
N ARG A 9 -26.92 -8.40 -82.93
CA ARG A 9 -26.44 -7.21 -82.17
C ARG A 9 -25.11 -7.51 -81.53
N PRO A 10 -24.12 -6.62 -81.57
CA PRO A 10 -22.88 -6.81 -80.80
C PRO A 10 -23.10 -6.38 -79.32
N LEU A 11 -22.64 -7.24 -78.41
CA LEU A 11 -22.51 -6.95 -77.00
C LEU A 11 -21.29 -6.05 -76.75
N PHE A 12 -21.57 -4.83 -76.25
CA PHE A 12 -20.53 -4.00 -75.67
C PHE A 12 -20.27 -4.47 -74.23
N ALA A 13 -19.07 -4.96 -73.94
CA ALA A 13 -18.58 -5.24 -72.59
C ALA A 13 -18.10 -3.93 -71.97
N ALA A 14 -18.82 -3.42 -70.97
CA ALA A 14 -18.36 -2.32 -70.15
C ALA A 14 -17.32 -2.81 -69.16
N VAL A 15 -16.08 -2.36 -69.29
CA VAL A 15 -15.03 -2.56 -68.30
C VAL A 15 -15.24 -1.56 -67.17
N ILE A 16 -15.71 -2.03 -66.01
CA ILE A 16 -15.80 -1.22 -64.79
C ILE A 16 -14.42 -1.26 -64.14
N THR A 17 -13.65 -0.19 -64.27
CA THR A 17 -12.44 0.05 -63.46
C THR A 17 -12.86 0.40 -62.05
N ILE A 18 -12.72 -0.55 -61.10
CA ILE A 18 -12.87 -0.29 -59.67
C ILE A 18 -11.58 0.37 -59.20
N THR A 19 -11.64 1.69 -59.03
CA THR A 19 -10.63 2.48 -58.34
C THR A 19 -10.69 2.10 -56.86
N GLY A 20 -9.77 1.29 -56.39
CA GLY A 20 -9.66 0.94 -54.94
C GLY A 20 -9.33 2.17 -54.14
N CYS A 21 -10.29 2.69 -53.39
CA CYS A 21 -10.00 3.57 -52.25
C CYS A 21 -9.29 2.77 -51.19
N THR A 22 -7.96 2.89 -51.09
CA THR A 22 -7.23 2.49 -49.90
C THR A 22 -7.61 3.41 -48.75
N SER A 23 -8.60 3.00 -47.96
CA SER A 23 -8.82 3.61 -46.65
C SER A 23 -7.58 3.35 -45.80
N ARG A 24 -6.76 4.39 -45.63
CA ARG A 24 -5.78 4.41 -44.53
C ARG A 24 -6.58 4.25 -43.24
N SER A 25 -6.49 3.09 -42.64
CA SER A 25 -6.87 2.93 -41.24
C SER A 25 -5.99 3.88 -40.43
N VAL A 26 -6.61 4.89 -39.85
CA VAL A 26 -6.00 5.69 -38.79
C VAL A 26 -5.89 4.70 -37.63
N ASP A 27 -4.67 4.18 -37.37
CA ASP A 27 -4.37 3.43 -36.17
C ASP A 27 -4.64 4.36 -34.99
N THR A 28 -5.82 4.21 -34.40
CA THR A 28 -6.09 4.75 -33.07
C THR A 28 -5.06 4.09 -32.15
N PRO A 29 -4.28 4.84 -31.36
CA PRO A 29 -3.35 4.25 -30.40
C PRO A 29 -4.13 3.25 -29.56
N GLY A 30 -3.89 1.97 -29.77
CA GLY A 30 -4.55 0.90 -29.06
C GLY A 30 -4.30 1.11 -27.57
N THR A 31 -5.37 1.20 -26.81
CA THR A 31 -5.31 1.13 -25.35
C THR A 31 -4.48 -0.10 -24.99
N VAL A 32 -3.25 0.10 -24.55
CA VAL A 32 -2.41 -0.98 -24.04
C VAL A 32 -3.14 -1.51 -22.81
N PHE A 33 -3.87 -2.61 -22.96
CA PHE A 33 -4.50 -3.27 -21.82
C PHE A 33 -3.41 -3.64 -20.83
N ASP A 34 -3.42 -2.99 -19.66
CA ASP A 34 -2.53 -3.32 -18.57
C ASP A 34 -2.83 -4.75 -18.11
N ARG A 35 -1.94 -5.69 -18.46
CA ARG A 35 -2.08 -7.14 -18.19
C ARG A 35 -1.69 -7.51 -16.76
N ARG A 36 -1.22 -6.57 -15.95
CA ARG A 36 -0.91 -6.83 -14.53
C ARG A 36 -2.17 -7.27 -13.81
N ARG A 37 -2.00 -8.17 -12.83
CA ARG A 37 -3.11 -8.70 -12.05
C ARG A 37 -3.81 -7.59 -11.27
N VAL A 38 -5.13 -7.71 -11.15
CA VAL A 38 -5.92 -6.90 -10.23
C VAL A 38 -5.73 -7.44 -8.83
N GLU A 39 -5.22 -6.60 -7.94
CA GLU A 39 -4.95 -6.95 -6.55
C GLU A 39 -6.02 -6.41 -5.60
N ALA A 40 -6.59 -5.23 -5.89
CA ALA A 40 -7.64 -4.62 -5.07
C ALA A 40 -8.49 -3.63 -5.87
N ILE A 41 -9.58 -3.19 -5.23
CA ILE A 41 -10.30 -1.97 -5.62
C ILE A 41 -10.02 -0.93 -4.54
N SER A 42 -9.68 0.29 -4.96
CA SER A 42 -9.42 1.40 -4.06
C SER A 42 -10.69 1.85 -3.33
N LEU A 43 -10.57 2.61 -2.26
CA LEU A 43 -11.71 3.22 -1.58
C LEU A 43 -12.42 4.28 -2.44
N LEU A 44 -11.81 4.68 -3.55
CA LEU A 44 -12.34 5.62 -4.54
C LEU A 44 -12.96 4.91 -5.76
N GLY A 45 -12.88 3.56 -5.81
CA GLY A 45 -13.44 2.74 -6.89
C GLY A 45 -12.45 2.38 -8.00
N ASP A 46 -11.20 2.81 -7.91
CA ASP A 46 -10.18 2.53 -8.92
C ASP A 46 -9.66 1.09 -8.82
N THR A 47 -9.33 0.49 -9.97
CA THR A 47 -8.69 -0.82 -10.02
C THR A 47 -7.20 -0.72 -9.68
N LEU A 48 -6.79 -1.35 -8.59
CA LEU A 48 -5.40 -1.43 -8.14
C LEU A 48 -4.77 -2.73 -8.66
N ARG A 49 -3.72 -2.58 -9.47
CA ARG A 49 -2.97 -3.70 -10.07
C ARG A 49 -1.62 -3.86 -9.38
N GLU A 50 -0.96 -5.00 -9.59
CA GLU A 50 0.43 -5.18 -9.13
C GLU A 50 1.24 -3.89 -9.37
N PHE A 51 1.87 -3.36 -8.32
CA PHE A 51 2.64 -2.12 -8.47
C PHE A 51 3.95 -2.39 -9.22
N PRO A 52 4.38 -1.46 -10.09
CA PRO A 52 5.63 -1.61 -10.81
C PRO A 52 6.80 -1.53 -9.82
N LEU A 53 7.73 -2.46 -9.94
CA LEU A 53 9.02 -2.42 -9.25
C LEU A 53 10.07 -1.83 -10.18
N SER A 54 11.05 -1.12 -9.64
CA SER A 54 12.16 -0.63 -10.46
C SER A 54 13.01 -1.80 -10.98
N ALA A 55 13.61 -1.61 -12.15
CA ALA A 55 14.53 -2.59 -12.74
C ALA A 55 15.71 -2.94 -11.82
N GLU A 56 16.04 -2.06 -10.90
CA GLU A 56 17.12 -2.27 -9.91
C GLU A 56 16.74 -3.30 -8.83
N VAL A 57 15.52 -3.22 -8.28
CA VAL A 57 15.11 -4.08 -7.16
C VAL A 57 14.45 -5.39 -7.60
N LEU A 58 13.79 -5.41 -8.77
CA LEU A 58 13.04 -6.55 -9.27
C LEU A 58 13.86 -7.86 -9.31
N PRO A 59 15.09 -7.91 -9.87
CA PRO A 59 15.85 -9.17 -9.94
C PRO A 59 16.20 -9.72 -8.56
N ARG A 60 16.41 -8.86 -7.57
CA ARG A 60 16.66 -9.28 -6.19
C ARG A 60 15.41 -9.92 -5.58
N TYR A 61 14.25 -9.30 -5.76
CA TYR A 61 13.00 -9.81 -5.19
C TYR A 61 12.56 -11.13 -5.85
N GLU A 62 12.79 -11.28 -7.15
CA GLU A 62 12.53 -12.52 -7.87
C GLU A 62 13.41 -13.68 -7.37
N ARG A 63 14.72 -13.45 -7.18
CA ARG A 63 15.61 -14.44 -6.56
C ARG A 63 15.15 -14.84 -5.17
N GLN A 64 14.83 -13.87 -4.31
CA GLN A 64 14.33 -14.15 -2.96
C GLN A 64 13.01 -14.93 -2.98
N LEU A 65 12.12 -14.66 -3.96
CA LEU A 65 10.90 -15.46 -4.13
C LEU A 65 11.23 -16.89 -4.57
N ALA A 66 12.16 -17.08 -5.51
CA ALA A 66 12.56 -18.40 -5.97
C ALA A 66 13.15 -19.24 -4.83
N GLU A 67 13.99 -18.64 -3.97
CA GLU A 67 14.54 -19.27 -2.78
C GLU A 67 13.45 -19.68 -1.78
N ALA A 68 12.52 -18.77 -1.47
CA ALA A 68 11.41 -19.04 -0.58
C ALA A 68 10.46 -20.10 -1.12
N ARG A 69 10.20 -20.12 -2.43
CA ARG A 69 9.41 -21.15 -3.10
C ARG A 69 10.09 -22.51 -3.00
N SER A 70 11.38 -22.59 -3.30
CA SER A 70 12.15 -23.82 -3.14
C SER A 70 12.15 -24.37 -1.71
N ALA A 71 12.23 -23.47 -0.70
CA ALA A 71 12.11 -23.89 0.70
C ALA A 71 10.70 -24.43 1.03
N TYR A 72 9.67 -23.74 0.54
CA TYR A 72 8.28 -24.18 0.68
C TYR A 72 8.03 -25.55 0.00
N ASP A 73 8.54 -25.75 -1.23
CA ASP A 73 8.35 -27.01 -1.96
C ASP A 73 8.98 -28.21 -1.24
N ARG A 74 10.08 -27.99 -0.52
CA ARG A 74 10.71 -29.03 0.32
C ARG A 74 9.95 -29.31 1.63
N THR A 75 9.31 -28.27 2.20
CA THR A 75 8.63 -28.36 3.51
C THR A 75 7.30 -27.60 3.50
N PRO A 76 6.29 -28.05 2.71
CA PRO A 76 5.08 -27.27 2.43
C PRO A 76 4.15 -27.08 3.65
N THR A 77 4.38 -27.87 4.72
CA THR A 77 3.63 -27.72 5.98
C THR A 77 4.42 -26.99 7.07
N ASN A 78 5.66 -26.57 6.80
CA ASN A 78 6.44 -25.80 7.78
C ASN A 78 5.95 -24.34 7.81
N ALA A 79 5.66 -23.83 9.02
CA ALA A 79 5.11 -22.49 9.19
C ALA A 79 6.06 -21.39 8.67
N ASP A 80 7.36 -21.50 8.91
CA ASP A 80 8.34 -20.50 8.47
C ASP A 80 8.46 -20.46 6.95
N SER A 81 8.48 -21.64 6.28
CA SER A 81 8.49 -21.72 4.83
C SER A 81 7.26 -21.04 4.20
N ILE A 82 6.08 -21.25 4.80
CA ILE A 82 4.83 -20.61 4.39
C ILE A 82 4.92 -19.08 4.59
N ILE A 83 5.38 -18.64 5.76
CA ILE A 83 5.49 -17.22 6.10
C ILE A 83 6.43 -16.51 5.12
N TRP A 84 7.62 -17.07 4.87
CA TRP A 84 8.57 -16.47 3.96
C TRP A 84 8.07 -16.44 2.52
N LEU A 85 7.42 -17.49 2.03
CA LEU A 85 6.81 -17.49 0.70
C LEU A 85 5.77 -16.36 0.57
N GLY A 86 4.85 -16.25 1.52
CA GLY A 86 3.84 -15.18 1.51
C GLY A 86 4.45 -13.78 1.57
N ARG A 87 5.48 -13.58 2.39
CA ARG A 87 6.19 -12.29 2.48
C ARG A 87 6.87 -11.92 1.15
N ARG A 88 7.56 -12.86 0.48
CA ARG A 88 8.25 -12.63 -0.79
C ARG A 88 7.27 -12.33 -1.93
N LEU A 89 6.13 -13.01 -1.98
CA LEU A 89 5.05 -12.68 -2.90
C LEU A 89 4.55 -11.24 -2.71
N ALA A 90 4.33 -10.84 -1.46
CA ALA A 90 3.85 -9.51 -1.15
C ALA A 90 4.84 -8.39 -1.53
N TYR A 91 6.16 -8.62 -1.42
CA TYR A 91 7.16 -7.65 -1.86
C TYR A 91 7.19 -7.44 -3.38
N LEU A 92 6.75 -8.45 -4.13
CA LEU A 92 6.56 -8.36 -5.59
C LEU A 92 5.20 -7.75 -5.99
N GLY A 93 4.39 -7.29 -5.05
CA GLY A 93 3.06 -6.75 -5.33
C GLY A 93 1.97 -7.82 -5.56
N ARG A 94 2.29 -9.11 -5.41
CA ARG A 94 1.37 -10.26 -5.58
C ARG A 94 0.60 -10.50 -4.28
N ILE A 95 -0.20 -9.51 -3.88
CA ILE A 95 -0.81 -9.45 -2.55
C ILE A 95 -1.87 -10.54 -2.36
N ARG A 96 -2.72 -10.79 -3.38
CA ARG A 96 -3.75 -11.84 -3.31
C ARG A 96 -3.13 -13.22 -3.15
N GLU A 97 -2.07 -13.52 -3.89
CA GLU A 97 -1.36 -14.79 -3.73
C GLU A 97 -0.73 -14.94 -2.34
N ALA A 98 -0.19 -13.86 -1.79
CA ALA A 98 0.33 -13.87 -0.42
C ALA A 98 -0.79 -14.18 0.60
N ILE A 99 -1.98 -13.57 0.45
CA ILE A 99 -3.16 -13.87 1.28
C ILE A 99 -3.55 -15.35 1.19
N ASP A 100 -3.54 -15.92 -0.03
CA ASP A 100 -3.86 -17.34 -0.24
C ASP A 100 -2.84 -18.26 0.43
N VAL A 101 -1.54 -17.93 0.35
CA VAL A 101 -0.46 -18.67 1.03
C VAL A 101 -0.66 -18.63 2.55
N PHE A 102 -0.89 -17.46 3.13
CA PHE A 102 -1.14 -17.34 4.57
C PHE A 102 -2.44 -18.05 4.98
N THR A 103 -3.48 -18.03 4.15
CA THR A 103 -4.75 -18.73 4.42
C THR A 103 -4.54 -20.24 4.50
N ARG A 104 -3.77 -20.83 3.57
CA ARG A 104 -3.37 -22.25 3.67
C ARG A 104 -2.54 -22.50 4.92
N GLY A 105 -1.60 -21.61 5.25
CA GLY A 105 -0.81 -21.72 6.47
C GLY A 105 -1.66 -21.75 7.73
N ILE A 106 -2.66 -20.90 7.84
CA ILE A 106 -3.60 -20.85 8.96
C ILE A 106 -4.43 -22.14 9.06
N SER A 107 -4.83 -22.74 7.95
CA SER A 107 -5.56 -24.03 7.99
C SER A 107 -4.70 -25.17 8.56
N ILE A 108 -3.39 -25.11 8.40
CA ILE A 108 -2.43 -26.10 8.94
C ILE A 108 -2.03 -25.72 10.38
N HIS A 109 -1.83 -24.44 10.64
CA HIS A 109 -1.33 -23.90 11.90
C HIS A 109 -2.27 -22.84 12.51
N PRO A 110 -3.48 -23.21 12.96
CA PRO A 110 -4.51 -22.25 13.41
C PRO A 110 -4.18 -21.51 14.71
N GLN A 111 -3.08 -21.89 15.39
CA GLN A 111 -2.59 -21.24 16.60
C GLN A 111 -1.29 -20.44 16.37
N ASN A 112 -0.85 -20.27 15.12
CA ASN A 112 0.36 -19.52 14.82
C ASN A 112 0.03 -18.02 14.61
N PRO A 113 0.45 -17.12 15.52
CA PRO A 113 0.12 -15.68 15.43
C PRO A 113 0.79 -14.99 14.26
N TRP A 114 1.95 -15.45 13.80
CA TRP A 114 2.67 -14.87 12.68
C TRP A 114 1.87 -14.91 11.37
N LEU A 115 1.17 -16.01 11.12
CA LEU A 115 0.37 -16.16 9.90
C LEU A 115 -0.79 -15.16 9.85
N TYR A 116 -1.50 -14.99 10.97
CA TYR A 116 -2.56 -13.98 11.09
C TYR A 116 -2.00 -12.55 10.99
N ARG A 117 -0.86 -12.27 11.68
CA ARG A 117 -0.21 -10.96 11.62
C ARG A 117 0.16 -10.58 10.18
N HIS A 118 0.75 -11.50 9.41
CA HIS A 118 1.14 -11.23 8.04
C HIS A 118 -0.08 -11.14 7.10
N ARG A 119 -1.09 -11.99 7.25
CA ARG A 119 -2.32 -11.90 6.45
C ARG A 119 -3.09 -10.63 6.75
N GLY A 120 -3.23 -10.26 8.00
CA GLY A 120 -3.87 -9.01 8.43
C GLY A 120 -3.22 -7.78 7.80
N HIS A 121 -1.89 -7.72 7.78
CA HIS A 121 -1.18 -6.65 7.05
C HIS A 121 -1.55 -6.63 5.55
N ARG A 122 -1.64 -7.79 4.87
CA ARG A 122 -2.03 -7.83 3.44
C ARG A 122 -3.48 -7.39 3.24
N TYR A 123 -4.39 -7.72 4.17
CA TYR A 123 -5.76 -7.21 4.13
C TYR A 123 -5.83 -5.67 4.24
N ILE A 124 -4.97 -5.03 5.04
CA ILE A 124 -4.83 -3.56 5.02
C ILE A 124 -4.46 -3.10 3.61
N THR A 125 -3.45 -3.74 3.01
CA THR A 125 -2.95 -3.38 1.68
C THR A 125 -4.05 -3.43 0.61
N VAL A 126 -4.97 -4.40 0.68
CA VAL A 126 -6.08 -4.55 -0.28
C VAL A 126 -7.39 -3.90 0.18
N ARG A 127 -7.37 -3.04 1.21
CA ARG A 127 -8.50 -2.27 1.77
C ARG A 127 -9.58 -3.13 2.45
N GLU A 128 -9.30 -4.35 2.78
CA GLU A 128 -10.20 -5.25 3.52
C GLU A 128 -10.01 -5.08 5.03
N PHE A 129 -10.26 -3.85 5.54
CA PHE A 129 -9.92 -3.46 6.91
C PHE A 129 -10.60 -4.32 7.98
N ASP A 130 -11.85 -4.73 7.78
CA ASP A 130 -12.56 -5.58 8.75
C ASP A 130 -11.90 -6.97 8.88
N ARG A 131 -11.44 -7.54 7.75
CA ARG A 131 -10.68 -8.80 7.75
C ARG A 131 -9.29 -8.61 8.38
N ALA A 132 -8.66 -7.47 8.12
CA ALA A 132 -7.39 -7.14 8.75
C ALA A 132 -7.50 -7.09 10.27
N MET A 133 -8.52 -6.38 10.78
CA MET A 133 -8.77 -6.28 12.22
C MET A 133 -9.04 -7.66 12.84
N ALA A 134 -9.90 -8.47 12.23
CA ALA A 134 -10.20 -9.81 12.72
C ALA A 134 -8.95 -10.70 12.83
N ASP A 135 -8.07 -10.68 11.82
CA ASP A 135 -6.81 -11.42 11.86
C ASP A 135 -5.85 -10.87 12.93
N LEU A 136 -5.72 -9.55 13.03
CA LEU A 136 -4.80 -8.93 13.98
C LEU A 136 -5.29 -9.08 15.43
N GLU A 137 -6.59 -9.00 15.68
CA GLU A 137 -7.19 -9.34 16.98
C GLU A 137 -6.97 -10.81 17.33
N ARG A 138 -7.10 -11.71 16.36
CA ARG A 138 -6.78 -13.12 16.56
C ARG A 138 -5.30 -13.31 16.89
N ALA A 139 -4.39 -12.68 16.15
CA ALA A 139 -2.97 -12.71 16.44
C ALA A 139 -2.67 -12.18 17.85
N ALA A 140 -3.26 -11.04 18.23
CA ALA A 140 -3.13 -10.46 19.56
C ALA A 140 -3.59 -11.44 20.66
N SER A 141 -4.71 -12.12 20.47
CA SER A 141 -5.21 -13.12 21.43
C SER A 141 -4.26 -14.32 21.59
N LEU A 142 -3.56 -14.70 20.52
CA LEU A 142 -2.65 -15.84 20.51
C LEU A 142 -1.32 -15.57 21.19
N VAL A 143 -0.94 -14.31 21.38
CA VAL A 143 0.33 -13.92 22.01
C VAL A 143 0.18 -13.51 23.48
N VAL A 144 -1.04 -13.47 24.02
CA VAL A 144 -1.28 -13.13 25.42
C VAL A 144 -0.48 -14.07 26.35
N GLY A 145 0.30 -13.47 27.25
CA GLY A 145 1.13 -14.21 28.20
C GLY A 145 2.35 -14.90 27.60
N LYS A 146 2.64 -14.74 26.32
CA LYS A 146 3.83 -15.28 25.67
C LYS A 146 4.96 -14.24 25.64
N PRO A 147 6.23 -14.68 25.68
CA PRO A 147 7.37 -13.82 25.42
C PRO A 147 7.23 -13.15 24.03
N ASP A 148 7.66 -11.89 23.95
CA ASP A 148 7.69 -11.18 22.69
C ASP A 148 8.96 -11.52 21.89
N GLU A 149 8.81 -11.78 20.60
CA GLU A 149 9.86 -12.21 19.69
C GLU A 149 10.21 -11.13 18.69
N VAL A 150 11.51 -10.94 18.43
CA VAL A 150 11.97 -10.04 17.36
C VAL A 150 11.45 -10.55 16.01
N GLU A 151 10.81 -9.66 15.24
CA GLU A 151 10.39 -10.00 13.87
C GLU A 151 11.57 -9.83 12.91
N PRO A 152 12.02 -10.90 12.23
CA PRO A 152 13.09 -10.79 11.24
C PRO A 152 12.66 -9.86 10.10
N ASP A 153 13.53 -8.90 9.74
CA ASP A 153 13.24 -8.00 8.62
C ASP A 153 13.21 -8.75 7.30
N GLY A 154 12.14 -8.53 6.55
CA GLY A 154 12.03 -9.07 5.21
C GLY A 154 12.83 -8.27 4.16
N GLN A 155 13.09 -7.00 4.47
CA GLN A 155 13.95 -6.08 3.72
C GLN A 155 14.83 -5.37 4.77
N PRO A 156 15.99 -5.94 5.11
CA PRO A 156 16.84 -5.39 6.16
C PRO A 156 17.25 -3.95 5.88
N ASN A 157 17.29 -3.14 6.92
CA ASN A 157 17.82 -1.79 6.88
C ASN A 157 19.36 -1.78 6.73
N ALA A 158 19.95 -0.61 6.52
CA ALA A 158 21.39 -0.46 6.29
C ALA A 158 22.29 -1.01 7.42
N LEU A 159 21.75 -1.10 8.64
CA LEU A 159 22.46 -1.63 9.82
C LEU A 159 22.16 -3.12 10.08
N ASN A 160 21.27 -3.73 9.29
CA ASN A 160 20.77 -5.10 9.51
C ASN A 160 20.25 -5.33 10.95
N GLN A 161 19.57 -4.32 11.52
CA GLN A 161 19.05 -4.36 12.89
C GLN A 161 17.51 -4.32 12.84
N PRO A 162 16.81 -5.43 13.15
CA PRO A 162 15.36 -5.43 13.24
C PRO A 162 14.88 -4.45 14.31
N ILE A 163 13.91 -3.61 13.96
CA ILE A 163 13.38 -2.58 14.87
C ILE A 163 12.05 -2.98 15.53
N GLY A 164 11.40 -4.02 15.04
CA GLY A 164 10.08 -4.46 15.49
C GLY A 164 10.06 -5.87 16.08
N THR A 165 9.02 -6.13 16.85
CA THR A 165 8.71 -7.43 17.43
C THR A 165 7.34 -7.91 16.94
N LEU A 166 7.02 -9.20 17.19
CA LEU A 166 5.73 -9.76 16.85
C LEU A 166 4.58 -8.97 17.48
N HIS A 167 4.64 -8.75 18.81
CA HIS A 167 3.57 -8.06 19.54
C HIS A 167 3.43 -6.63 19.04
N SER A 168 4.55 -5.91 18.93
CA SER A 168 4.52 -4.52 18.48
C SER A 168 4.00 -4.38 17.05
N ASN A 169 4.30 -5.33 16.16
CA ASN A 169 3.79 -5.30 14.79
C ASN A 169 2.31 -5.71 14.68
N ILE A 170 1.82 -6.59 15.55
CA ILE A 170 0.38 -6.88 15.65
C ILE A 170 -0.37 -5.62 16.05
N ASP A 171 -0.01 -5.01 17.16
CA ASP A 171 -0.68 -3.83 17.71
C ASP A 171 -0.59 -2.63 16.77
N TYR A 172 0.58 -2.38 16.18
CA TYR A 172 0.77 -1.30 15.20
C TYR A 172 -0.19 -1.41 14.01
N HIS A 173 -0.30 -2.61 13.41
CA HIS A 173 -1.17 -2.80 12.25
C HIS A 173 -2.64 -2.82 12.62
N LEU A 174 -3.01 -3.30 13.82
CA LEU A 174 -4.38 -3.26 14.31
C LEU A 174 -4.84 -1.80 14.53
N ALA A 175 -4.04 -1.00 15.22
CA ALA A 175 -4.33 0.41 15.43
C ALA A 175 -4.38 1.19 14.10
N LEU A 176 -3.47 0.88 13.17
CA LEU A 176 -3.47 1.48 11.84
C LEU A 176 -4.72 1.10 11.04
N ALA A 177 -5.19 -0.15 11.11
CA ALA A 177 -6.44 -0.56 10.44
C ALA A 177 -7.64 0.23 10.97
N HIS A 178 -7.74 0.44 12.29
CA HIS A 178 -8.75 1.31 12.91
C HIS A 178 -8.61 2.75 12.40
N TYR A 179 -7.41 3.31 12.38
CA TYR A 179 -7.15 4.67 11.87
C TYR A 179 -7.62 4.84 10.42
N LEU A 180 -7.24 3.90 9.55
CA LEU A 180 -7.58 3.93 8.12
C LEU A 180 -9.08 3.81 7.89
N LYS A 181 -9.79 3.05 8.72
CA LYS A 181 -11.25 2.95 8.70
C LYS A 181 -11.93 4.22 9.24
N GLY A 182 -11.25 5.00 10.08
CA GLY A 182 -11.77 6.19 10.75
C GLY A 182 -12.23 5.95 12.17
N ASP A 183 -12.00 4.76 12.71
CA ASP A 183 -12.33 4.37 14.09
C ASP A 183 -11.25 4.84 15.06
N PHE A 184 -10.97 6.15 15.07
CA PHE A 184 -9.85 6.74 15.81
C PHE A 184 -9.91 6.44 17.32
N GLU A 185 -11.12 6.40 17.91
CA GLU A 185 -11.29 6.06 19.34
C GLU A 185 -10.76 4.66 19.68
N ARG A 186 -10.99 3.68 18.81
CA ARG A 186 -10.50 2.31 19.01
C ARG A 186 -9.01 2.18 18.81
N ALA A 187 -8.40 3.04 18.01
CA ALA A 187 -6.95 3.06 17.80
C ALA A 187 -6.18 3.56 19.04
N LEU A 188 -6.76 4.51 19.81
CA LEU A 188 -6.04 5.20 20.89
C LEU A 188 -5.46 4.25 21.96
N PRO A 189 -6.24 3.33 22.58
CA PRO A 189 -5.70 2.48 23.66
C PRO A 189 -4.60 1.54 23.16
N ILE A 190 -4.65 1.17 21.88
CA ILE A 190 -3.62 0.32 21.27
C ILE A 190 -2.33 1.12 21.08
N TYR A 191 -2.40 2.33 20.51
CA TYR A 191 -1.24 3.20 20.34
C TYR A 191 -0.62 3.61 21.68
N GLN A 192 -1.45 3.90 22.71
CA GLN A 192 -0.94 4.23 24.03
C GLN A 192 -0.11 3.06 24.60
N ARG A 193 -0.67 1.85 24.60
CA ARG A 193 0.02 0.65 25.07
C ARG A 193 1.34 0.42 24.31
N GLU A 194 1.33 0.58 22.99
CA GLU A 194 2.51 0.43 22.17
C GLU A 194 3.57 1.50 22.47
N LEU A 195 3.16 2.74 22.68
CA LEU A 195 4.07 3.84 23.01
C LEU A 195 4.75 3.62 24.37
N ASP A 196 4.00 3.12 25.36
CA ASP A 196 4.50 2.78 26.69
C ASP A 196 5.52 1.64 26.65
N ASN A 197 5.37 0.72 25.69
CA ASN A 197 6.26 -0.44 25.49
C ASN A 197 7.35 -0.24 24.44
N ALA A 198 7.44 0.94 23.81
CA ALA A 198 8.39 1.19 22.73
C ALA A 198 9.85 1.08 23.22
N ARG A 199 10.60 0.10 22.67
CA ARG A 199 11.97 -0.25 23.10
C ARG A 199 13.07 0.55 22.38
N ASN A 200 12.74 1.24 21.30
CA ASN A 200 13.66 2.06 20.52
C ASN A 200 12.97 3.28 19.94
N ASP A 201 13.77 4.23 19.45
CA ASP A 201 13.25 5.49 18.93
C ASP A 201 12.50 5.29 17.61
N ASP A 202 12.88 4.33 16.77
CA ASP A 202 12.13 4.02 15.54
C ASP A 202 10.68 3.63 15.83
N ARG A 203 10.48 2.74 16.81
CA ARG A 203 9.13 2.36 17.22
C ARG A 203 8.39 3.53 17.84
N ARG A 204 9.07 4.27 18.70
CA ARG A 204 8.48 5.44 19.36
C ARG A 204 7.96 6.47 18.36
N VAL A 205 8.75 6.85 17.36
CA VAL A 205 8.32 7.87 16.39
C VAL A 205 7.22 7.35 15.46
N SER A 206 7.28 6.09 15.03
CA SER A 206 6.24 5.54 14.16
C SER A 206 4.88 5.43 14.85
N ILE A 207 4.87 5.05 16.14
CA ILE A 207 3.65 4.97 16.96
C ILE A 207 3.15 6.38 17.30
N ALA A 208 4.04 7.24 17.79
CA ALA A 208 3.70 8.62 18.16
C ALA A 208 3.05 9.39 17.01
N TYR A 209 3.50 9.15 15.77
CA TYR A 209 2.94 9.76 14.57
C TYR A 209 1.44 9.44 14.40
N TRP A 210 1.07 8.17 14.36
CA TRP A 210 -0.31 7.75 14.17
C TRP A 210 -1.19 8.05 15.40
N TYR A 211 -0.61 7.95 16.60
CA TYR A 211 -1.29 8.29 17.85
C TYR A 211 -1.63 9.79 17.90
N TYR A 212 -0.65 10.66 17.61
CA TYR A 212 -0.86 12.10 17.49
C TYR A 212 -1.99 12.43 16.51
N LEU A 213 -1.94 11.85 15.31
CA LEU A 213 -2.95 12.07 14.29
C LEU A 213 -4.34 11.61 14.75
N SER A 214 -4.44 10.47 15.42
CA SER A 214 -5.71 9.95 15.96
C SER A 214 -6.30 10.92 16.98
N LEU A 215 -5.49 11.41 17.93
CA LEU A 215 -5.90 12.40 18.94
C LEU A 215 -6.37 13.71 18.28
N ARG A 216 -5.62 14.21 17.30
CA ARG A 216 -5.97 15.43 16.57
C ARG A 216 -7.28 15.29 15.78
N ARG A 217 -7.52 14.10 15.19
CA ARG A 217 -8.78 13.79 14.50
C ARG A 217 -9.99 13.77 15.44
N LEU A 218 -9.77 13.51 16.72
CA LEU A 218 -10.79 13.51 17.77
C LEU A 218 -10.89 14.87 18.51
N GLY A 219 -10.15 15.87 18.07
CA GLY A 219 -10.13 17.21 18.73
C GLY A 219 -9.40 17.25 20.07
N ARG A 220 -8.64 16.19 20.43
CA ARG A 220 -7.92 16.08 21.72
C ARG A 220 -6.55 16.75 21.63
N ALA A 221 -6.52 18.07 21.45
CA ALA A 221 -5.30 18.82 21.16
C ALA A 221 -4.26 18.74 22.29
N ASP A 222 -4.67 18.84 23.56
CA ASP A 222 -3.74 18.80 24.70
C ASP A 222 -3.09 17.43 24.84
N ALA A 223 -3.86 16.35 24.70
CA ALA A 223 -3.32 15.00 24.70
C ALA A 223 -2.35 14.79 23.53
N ALA A 224 -2.67 15.31 22.35
CA ALA A 224 -1.78 15.25 21.19
C ALA A 224 -0.46 16.01 21.43
N ALA A 225 -0.51 17.20 22.08
CA ALA A 225 0.70 17.92 22.46
C ALA A 225 1.57 17.12 23.45
N GLY A 226 0.95 16.38 24.37
CA GLY A 226 1.65 15.47 25.29
C GLY A 226 2.44 14.37 24.55
N VAL A 227 1.89 13.84 23.45
CA VAL A 227 2.60 12.84 22.61
C VAL A 227 3.84 13.44 21.94
N LEU A 228 3.80 14.74 21.57
CA LEU A 228 4.93 15.42 20.94
C LEU A 228 6.02 15.82 21.95
N ALA A 229 5.70 15.99 23.22
CA ALA A 229 6.62 16.52 24.23
C ALA A 229 7.99 15.81 24.27
N PRO A 230 8.08 14.45 24.29
CA PRO A 230 9.36 13.74 24.33
C PRO A 230 10.08 13.67 22.97
N ILE A 231 9.45 14.06 21.86
CA ILE A 231 10.05 13.98 20.52
C ILE A 231 11.13 15.06 20.38
N SER A 232 12.32 14.64 19.92
CA SER A 232 13.46 15.54 19.76
C SER A 232 14.35 15.16 18.58
N ARG A 233 15.15 16.12 18.08
CA ARG A 233 16.14 15.90 17.01
C ARG A 233 17.25 14.92 17.38
N GLY A 234 17.45 14.65 18.67
CA GLY A 234 18.48 13.74 19.17
C GLY A 234 18.09 12.26 19.13
N MET A 235 16.86 11.93 18.75
CA MET A 235 16.39 10.55 18.66
C MET A 235 17.20 9.76 17.62
N LYS A 236 17.47 8.50 17.95
CA LYS A 236 18.28 7.59 17.12
C LYS A 236 17.37 6.71 16.29
N VAL A 237 16.99 7.20 15.09
CA VAL A 237 16.16 6.46 14.15
C VAL A 237 17.02 5.87 13.02
N ILE A 238 16.70 4.65 12.61
CA ILE A 238 17.38 3.90 11.54
C ILE A 238 16.53 3.92 10.26
N GLU A 239 15.21 3.73 10.39
CA GLU A 239 14.28 3.59 9.27
C GLU A 239 13.22 4.70 9.24
N ASN A 240 12.83 5.22 10.38
CA ASN A 240 11.63 6.05 10.56
C ASN A 240 11.93 7.57 10.59
N ASP A 241 12.97 8.04 9.89
CA ASP A 241 13.32 9.47 9.79
C ASP A 241 12.15 10.31 9.27
N SER A 242 11.37 9.80 8.33
CA SER A 242 10.19 10.51 7.81
C SER A 242 9.16 10.81 8.91
N TYR A 243 8.91 9.86 9.81
CA TYR A 243 8.00 10.09 10.94
C TYR A 243 8.59 11.06 11.97
N LEU A 244 9.88 10.95 12.27
CA LEU A 244 10.55 11.90 13.16
C LEU A 244 10.43 13.33 12.63
N ARG A 245 10.74 13.55 11.36
CA ARG A 245 10.65 14.88 10.72
C ARG A 245 9.23 15.44 10.73
N LEU A 246 8.22 14.60 10.47
CA LEU A 246 6.80 14.98 10.54
C LEU A 246 6.39 15.35 11.97
N LEU A 247 6.82 14.60 12.98
CA LEU A 247 6.55 14.93 14.37
C LEU A 247 7.21 16.25 14.80
N LEU A 248 8.44 16.51 14.33
CA LEU A 248 9.11 17.80 14.56
C LEU A 248 8.43 18.97 13.82
N LEU A 249 7.85 18.73 12.63
CA LEU A 249 6.98 19.72 11.97
C LEU A 249 5.74 20.01 12.82
N TYR A 250 5.07 18.96 13.31
CA TYR A 250 3.86 19.13 14.13
C TYR A 250 4.14 19.84 15.46
N LYS A 251 5.35 19.67 15.98
CA LYS A 251 5.86 20.36 17.15
C LYS A 251 6.26 21.83 16.89
N GLY A 252 6.34 22.23 15.60
CA GLY A 252 6.78 23.57 15.20
C GLY A 252 8.32 23.74 15.16
N GLU A 253 9.08 22.66 15.28
CA GLU A 253 10.55 22.69 15.26
C GLU A 253 11.16 22.58 13.85
N LEU A 254 10.38 22.17 12.86
CA LEU A 254 10.80 22.10 11.44
C LEU A 254 9.81 22.86 10.56
N PRO A 255 10.29 23.62 9.56
CA PRO A 255 9.42 24.18 8.53
C PRO A 255 8.98 23.09 7.53
N VAL A 256 7.78 23.28 6.94
CA VAL A 256 7.18 22.30 6.00
C VAL A 256 8.08 21.97 4.81
N ASP A 257 8.76 22.97 4.26
CA ASP A 257 9.64 22.80 3.09
C ASP A 257 10.87 21.91 3.38
N SER A 258 11.27 21.81 4.65
CA SER A 258 12.37 20.91 5.04
C SER A 258 11.95 19.46 5.17
N VAL A 259 10.64 19.18 5.29
CA VAL A 259 10.11 17.81 5.48
C VAL A 259 9.76 17.16 4.15
N LEU A 260 9.37 17.96 3.16
CA LEU A 260 8.95 17.43 1.87
C LEU A 260 10.15 16.82 1.13
N VAL A 261 10.13 15.54 0.94
CA VAL A 261 11.05 14.86 0.01
C VAL A 261 10.56 15.14 -1.41
N PRO A 262 11.40 15.62 -2.32
CA PRO A 262 11.01 15.85 -3.71
C PRO A 262 10.42 14.56 -4.33
N ALA A 263 9.34 14.72 -5.10
CA ALA A 263 8.86 13.59 -5.89
C ALA A 263 9.95 13.19 -6.90
N PRO A 264 10.24 11.90 -7.05
CA PRO A 264 11.19 11.47 -8.07
C PRO A 264 10.73 11.94 -9.44
N GLY A 265 11.62 12.56 -10.21
CA GLY A 265 11.32 13.02 -11.56
C GLY A 265 10.90 11.84 -12.44
N GLY A 266 9.63 11.78 -12.86
CA GLY A 266 9.11 10.83 -13.86
C GLY A 266 9.04 9.35 -13.47
N GLY A 267 9.30 8.98 -12.20
CA GLY A 267 9.29 7.60 -11.72
C GLY A 267 8.11 7.26 -10.81
N VAL A 268 8.01 5.97 -10.42
CA VAL A 268 7.06 5.50 -9.42
C VAL A 268 7.33 6.22 -8.10
N MET A 269 6.29 6.80 -7.51
CA MET A 269 6.36 7.50 -6.23
C MET A 269 6.91 6.58 -5.13
N SER A 270 7.90 7.01 -4.36
CA SER A 270 8.47 6.17 -3.30
C SER A 270 7.53 6.07 -2.09
N VAL A 271 7.72 5.02 -1.28
CA VAL A 271 7.02 4.89 0.02
C VAL A 271 7.32 6.09 0.91
N THR A 272 8.57 6.56 0.93
CA THR A 272 9.00 7.75 1.68
C THR A 272 8.23 8.99 1.25
N TYR A 273 8.07 9.21 -0.05
CA TYR A 273 7.27 10.34 -0.55
C TYR A 273 5.80 10.22 -0.12
N ALA A 274 5.18 9.04 -0.27
CA ALA A 274 3.79 8.84 0.14
C ALA A 274 3.60 9.11 1.64
N THR A 275 4.55 8.71 2.48
CA THR A 275 4.53 8.94 3.93
C THR A 275 4.65 10.43 4.27
N THR A 276 5.66 11.12 3.71
CA THR A 276 5.90 12.54 4.02
C THR A 276 4.81 13.43 3.43
N ALA A 277 4.39 13.18 2.20
CA ALA A 277 3.33 13.94 1.57
C ALA A 277 1.98 13.77 2.31
N TYR A 278 1.64 12.53 2.74
CA TYR A 278 0.45 12.34 3.56
C TYR A 278 0.54 13.13 4.87
N GLY A 279 1.69 13.07 5.55
CA GLY A 279 1.89 13.82 6.80
C GLY A 279 1.74 15.33 6.63
N ILE A 280 2.20 15.89 5.52
CA ILE A 280 2.01 17.30 5.21
C ILE A 280 0.55 17.59 4.85
N GLY A 281 -0.08 16.73 4.06
CA GLY A 281 -1.49 16.88 3.70
C GLY A 281 -2.42 16.87 4.92
N ILE A 282 -2.22 15.92 5.85
CA ILE A 282 -3.01 15.86 7.08
C ILE A 282 -2.70 17.05 8.01
N TRP A 283 -1.46 17.56 8.02
CA TRP A 283 -1.13 18.79 8.76
C TRP A 283 -1.90 20.00 8.21
N HIS A 284 -2.00 20.15 6.89
CA HIS A 284 -2.85 21.17 6.28
C HIS A 284 -4.31 21.02 6.72
N LEU A 285 -4.85 19.78 6.60
CA LEU A 285 -6.23 19.49 7.02
C LEU A 285 -6.50 19.87 8.49
N LEU A 286 -5.60 19.48 9.39
CA LEU A 286 -5.73 19.76 10.83
C LEU A 286 -5.58 21.25 11.19
N ASN A 287 -5.13 22.07 10.25
CA ASN A 287 -5.02 23.53 10.38
C ASN A 287 -6.03 24.29 9.50
N GLY A 288 -7.11 23.63 9.05
CA GLY A 288 -8.21 24.24 8.31
C GLY A 288 -7.87 24.60 6.85
N ARG A 289 -6.78 24.08 6.30
CA ARG A 289 -6.36 24.31 4.92
C ARG A 289 -6.78 23.12 4.05
N ASP A 290 -8.10 22.99 3.84
CA ASP A 290 -8.73 21.84 3.19
C ASP A 290 -8.33 21.70 1.72
N ALA A 291 -8.21 22.81 1.01
CA ALA A 291 -7.87 22.81 -0.43
C ALA A 291 -6.44 22.28 -0.68
N GLU A 292 -5.48 22.73 0.12
CA GLU A 292 -4.10 22.27 0.05
C GLU A 292 -3.98 20.80 0.44
N ALA A 293 -4.69 20.38 1.47
CA ALA A 293 -4.75 18.97 1.87
C ALA A 293 -5.29 18.10 0.72
N ASP A 294 -6.39 18.49 0.10
CA ASP A 294 -7.00 17.79 -1.03
C ASP A 294 -6.05 17.67 -2.22
N GLN A 295 -5.38 18.75 -2.58
CA GLN A 295 -4.42 18.76 -3.68
C GLN A 295 -3.29 17.74 -3.42
N ILE A 296 -2.78 17.70 -2.20
CA ILE A 296 -1.71 16.79 -1.81
C ILE A 296 -2.23 15.33 -1.86
N PHE A 297 -3.39 15.03 -1.26
CA PHE A 297 -3.95 13.69 -1.26
C PHE A 297 -4.23 13.18 -2.67
N ARG A 298 -4.81 14.01 -3.56
CA ARG A 298 -5.00 13.64 -4.98
C ARG A 298 -3.68 13.35 -5.69
N ARG A 299 -2.63 14.11 -5.41
CA ARG A 299 -1.29 13.86 -5.97
C ARG A 299 -0.72 12.53 -5.48
N ILE A 300 -0.93 12.17 -4.22
CA ILE A 300 -0.48 10.88 -3.67
C ILE A 300 -1.20 9.73 -4.39
N VAL A 301 -2.53 9.76 -4.51
CA VAL A 301 -3.28 8.66 -5.12
C VAL A 301 -3.07 8.56 -6.64
N ALA A 302 -2.64 9.63 -7.30
CA ALA A 302 -2.21 9.59 -8.70
C ALA A 302 -0.84 8.92 -8.90
N GLY A 303 -0.05 8.72 -7.83
CA GLY A 303 1.35 8.30 -7.91
C GLY A 303 1.60 6.79 -7.97
N GLY A 304 0.60 5.94 -7.89
CA GLY A 304 0.68 4.49 -8.12
C GLY A 304 1.32 3.65 -7.00
N GLN A 305 1.85 4.25 -5.92
CA GLN A 305 2.43 3.50 -4.79
C GLN A 305 1.35 3.10 -3.78
N TRP A 306 0.32 2.42 -4.27
CA TRP A 306 -0.90 2.13 -3.53
C TRP A 306 -0.74 1.18 -2.34
N GLY A 307 0.40 0.47 -2.24
CA GLY A 307 0.73 -0.38 -1.10
C GLY A 307 1.25 0.39 0.12
N ALA A 308 1.66 1.66 -0.03
CA ALA A 308 2.18 2.47 1.06
C ALA A 308 1.07 2.96 2.00
N PHE A 309 1.30 2.94 3.31
CA PHE A 309 0.29 3.39 4.29
C PHE A 309 -0.09 4.86 4.13
N GLY A 310 0.86 5.72 3.76
CA GLY A 310 0.56 7.12 3.43
C GLY A 310 -0.37 7.28 2.23
N TYR A 311 -0.24 6.41 1.21
CA TYR A 311 -1.19 6.37 0.09
C TYR A 311 -2.57 5.93 0.55
N ILE A 312 -2.66 4.81 1.29
CA ILE A 312 -3.94 4.27 1.79
C ILE A 312 -4.65 5.29 2.68
N ALA A 313 -3.88 6.02 3.50
CA ALA A 313 -4.42 7.06 4.37
C ALA A 313 -4.94 8.27 3.57
N ALA A 314 -4.21 8.73 2.54
CA ALA A 314 -4.66 9.80 1.65
C ALA A 314 -5.94 9.40 0.89
N GLU A 315 -6.00 8.18 0.38
CA GLU A 315 -7.17 7.59 -0.26
C GLU A 315 -8.38 7.56 0.70
N ALA A 316 -8.16 7.14 1.95
CA ALA A 316 -9.19 7.11 2.97
C ALA A 316 -9.71 8.51 3.34
N GLU A 317 -8.83 9.54 3.36
CA GLU A 317 -9.26 10.93 3.58
C GLU A 317 -10.14 11.45 2.44
N LEU A 318 -9.76 11.18 1.19
CA LEU A 318 -10.57 11.56 0.03
C LEU A 318 -11.92 10.84 0.03
N ALA A 319 -11.94 9.53 0.30
CA ALA A 319 -13.17 8.74 0.34
C ALA A 319 -14.15 9.22 1.43
N ARG A 320 -13.66 9.65 2.61
CA ARG A 320 -14.49 10.21 3.68
C ARG A 320 -15.15 11.54 3.29
N ARG A 321 -14.55 12.33 2.40
CA ARG A 321 -15.09 13.62 1.94
C ARG A 321 -16.15 13.46 0.87
N VAL A 322 -16.06 12.42 0.03
CA VAL A 322 -17.10 12.12 -0.98
C VAL A 322 -18.40 11.64 -0.32
N ARG A 323 -18.31 11.09 0.90
CA ARG A 323 -19.47 10.56 1.65
C ARG A 323 -20.16 11.59 2.56
N ARG A 324 -19.60 12.79 2.68
CA ARG A 324 -20.19 13.94 3.39
C ARG A 324 -20.97 14.83 2.43
#